data_d14a86468fb420cd52f2b98651cce645
#
_entry.id   d14a86468fb420cd52f2b98651cce645
#
_cell.length_a   1.000
_cell.length_b   1.000
_cell.length_c   1.000
_cell.angle_alpha   90.00
_cell.angle_beta   90.00
_cell.angle_gamma   90.00
#
_symmetry.space_group_name_H-M   'P 1'
#
loop_
_entity.id
_entity.type
_entity.pdbx_description
1 polymer ?
#
loop_
_entity_poly.entity_id
_entity_poly.type
_entity_poly.pdbx_seq_one_letter_code
_entity_poly.pdbx_strand_id
1 'polypeptide(L)'
;MTLADKLLTDYVNWYKKEAKFKDLSQNVIRIEVPFLDSFSDEIVMYAIKNKNNSITLTDDGWTLDNLKSNGVTISRSKNRKRIFTNRLNAFGITEKDGELTTTVEYKYFPTAKNRLLQAILAVNDMFMLSKNTTKSLFFEDVGSFLEENHIRATEDISIPGTSGITFNFDYLISGYKDIPTRFIKTLSNPNNSLFAKAALTDILQTREIRENSTFYVFLNDISSNDKEVQIKPEIE
;
A
#
# COMPACT_ATOMS: atom_id res chain seq x y z
N MET A 1 -45.69 -0.37 -14.89
CA MET A 1 -44.26 -0.57 -14.65
C MET A 1 -43.60 0.79 -14.64
N THR A 2 -43.03 1.19 -13.51
CA THR A 2 -42.36 2.48 -13.37
C THR A 2 -40.99 2.47 -14.09
N LEU A 3 -40.40 3.62 -14.32
CA LEU A 3 -39.03 3.70 -14.83
C LEU A 3 -38.03 2.97 -13.91
N ALA A 4 -38.21 3.08 -12.61
CA ALA A 4 -37.39 2.39 -11.63
C ALA A 4 -37.48 0.85 -11.76
N ASP A 5 -38.69 0.30 -11.93
CA ASP A 5 -38.90 -1.14 -12.15
C ASP A 5 -38.20 -1.62 -13.41
N LYS A 6 -38.25 -0.80 -14.46
CA LYS A 6 -37.61 -1.13 -15.74
C LYS A 6 -36.09 -1.15 -15.59
N LEU A 7 -35.48 -0.10 -14.99
CA LEU A 7 -34.04 -0.02 -14.79
C LEU A 7 -33.53 -1.16 -13.91
N LEU A 8 -34.26 -1.51 -12.85
CA LEU A 8 -33.92 -2.65 -12.00
C LEU A 8 -33.96 -3.97 -12.77
N THR A 9 -35.00 -4.17 -13.55
CA THR A 9 -35.16 -5.39 -14.39
C THR A 9 -34.03 -5.51 -15.41
N ASP A 10 -33.72 -4.43 -16.11
CA ASP A 10 -32.67 -4.41 -17.13
C ASP A 10 -31.29 -4.68 -16.50
N TYR A 11 -31.00 -4.06 -15.32
CA TYR A 11 -29.77 -4.30 -14.59
C TYR A 11 -29.62 -5.76 -14.11
N VAL A 12 -30.67 -6.32 -13.52
CA VAL A 12 -30.65 -7.73 -13.06
C VAL A 12 -30.47 -8.69 -14.22
N ASN A 13 -31.13 -8.45 -15.35
CA ASN A 13 -30.98 -9.29 -16.55
C ASN A 13 -29.57 -9.20 -17.14
N TRP A 14 -29.00 -7.99 -17.22
CA TRP A 14 -27.62 -7.79 -17.62
C TRP A 14 -26.67 -8.55 -16.68
N TYR A 15 -26.79 -8.36 -15.36
CA TYR A 15 -25.93 -9.03 -14.40
C TYR A 15 -26.00 -10.56 -14.48
N LYS A 16 -27.20 -11.12 -14.67
CA LYS A 16 -27.37 -12.57 -14.85
C LYS A 16 -26.69 -13.11 -16.12
N LYS A 17 -26.58 -12.30 -17.16
CA LYS A 17 -25.91 -12.66 -18.41
C LYS A 17 -24.40 -12.61 -18.28
N GLU A 18 -23.88 -11.60 -17.59
CA GLU A 18 -22.42 -11.36 -17.50
C GLU A 18 -21.76 -12.17 -16.37
N ALA A 19 -22.43 -12.32 -15.21
CA ALA A 19 -21.90 -13.12 -14.11
C ALA A 19 -21.95 -14.61 -14.43
N LYS A 20 -20.83 -15.31 -14.26
CA LYS A 20 -20.74 -16.75 -14.56
C LYS A 20 -20.44 -17.51 -13.27
N PHE A 21 -21.21 -18.58 -13.07
CA PHE A 21 -21.04 -19.52 -11.96
C PHE A 21 -20.78 -20.89 -12.56
N LYS A 22 -19.58 -21.44 -12.32
CA LYS A 22 -19.15 -22.71 -12.91
C LYS A 22 -18.72 -23.69 -11.80
N ASP A 23 -19.35 -24.86 -11.78
CA ASP A 23 -18.91 -25.95 -10.92
C ASP A 23 -17.53 -26.45 -11.37
N LEU A 24 -16.54 -26.38 -10.50
CA LEU A 24 -15.22 -26.99 -10.68
C LEU A 24 -15.18 -28.41 -10.10
N SER A 25 -15.95 -28.63 -9.03
CA SER A 25 -16.15 -29.94 -8.40
C SER A 25 -17.51 -29.97 -7.68
N GLN A 26 -17.82 -31.07 -6.99
CA GLN A 26 -19.07 -31.17 -6.21
C GLN A 26 -19.22 -30.11 -5.13
N ASN A 27 -18.11 -29.51 -4.64
CA ASN A 27 -18.12 -28.58 -3.54
C ASN A 27 -17.45 -27.25 -3.86
N VAL A 28 -16.88 -27.06 -5.05
CA VAL A 28 -16.15 -25.83 -5.42
C VAL A 28 -16.77 -25.20 -6.65
N ILE A 29 -17.17 -23.96 -6.54
CA ILE A 29 -17.78 -23.15 -7.59
C ILE A 29 -16.88 -21.97 -7.88
N ARG A 30 -16.50 -21.78 -9.14
CA ARG A 30 -15.84 -20.58 -9.63
C ARG A 30 -16.90 -19.53 -9.97
N ILE A 31 -16.67 -18.28 -9.52
CA ILE A 31 -17.57 -17.16 -9.70
C ILE A 31 -16.81 -16.05 -10.42
N GLU A 32 -17.18 -15.76 -11.65
CA GLU A 32 -16.72 -14.62 -12.42
C GLU A 32 -17.76 -13.50 -12.34
N VAL A 33 -17.33 -12.29 -12.04
CA VAL A 33 -18.22 -11.13 -11.91
C VAL A 33 -17.83 -10.04 -12.91
N PRO A 34 -18.80 -9.26 -13.44
CA PRO A 34 -18.52 -8.20 -14.40
C PRO A 34 -17.96 -6.95 -13.72
N PHE A 35 -16.87 -7.14 -12.98
CA PHE A 35 -16.08 -6.09 -12.34
C PHE A 35 -14.62 -6.34 -12.67
N LEU A 36 -13.91 -5.26 -12.96
CA LEU A 36 -12.49 -5.30 -13.27
C LEU A 36 -11.68 -4.84 -12.06
N ASP A 37 -10.52 -5.42 -11.90
CA ASP A 37 -9.53 -4.96 -10.94
C ASP A 37 -8.77 -3.72 -11.46
N SER A 38 -7.78 -3.23 -10.70
CA SER A 38 -6.97 -2.05 -11.06
C SER A 38 -6.06 -2.28 -12.29
N PHE A 39 -5.99 -3.50 -12.80
CA PHE A 39 -5.20 -3.91 -13.97
C PHE A 39 -6.07 -4.25 -15.18
N SER A 40 -7.38 -4.06 -15.06
CA SER A 40 -8.40 -4.40 -16.08
C SER A 40 -8.61 -5.90 -16.25
N ASP A 41 -8.26 -6.70 -15.23
CA ASP A 41 -8.56 -8.12 -15.21
C ASP A 41 -9.93 -8.40 -14.55
N GLU A 42 -10.66 -9.40 -15.05
CA GLU A 42 -11.93 -9.82 -14.45
C GLU A 42 -11.72 -10.39 -13.05
N ILE A 43 -12.54 -9.95 -12.08
CA ILE A 43 -12.48 -10.47 -10.71
C ILE A 43 -13.10 -11.85 -10.64
N VAL A 44 -12.31 -12.80 -10.16
CA VAL A 44 -12.71 -14.19 -9.93
C VAL A 44 -12.71 -14.48 -8.42
N MET A 45 -13.74 -15.17 -7.97
CA MET A 45 -13.87 -15.67 -6.60
C MET A 45 -14.25 -17.15 -6.63
N TYR A 46 -14.04 -17.81 -5.50
CA TYR A 46 -14.42 -19.22 -5.33
C TYR A 46 -15.36 -19.36 -4.14
N ALA A 47 -16.35 -20.23 -4.29
CA ALA A 47 -17.24 -20.62 -3.21
C ALA A 47 -17.06 -22.12 -2.93
N ILE A 48 -16.75 -22.45 -1.69
CA ILE A 48 -16.48 -23.81 -1.21
C ILE A 48 -17.61 -24.22 -0.26
N LYS A 49 -18.38 -25.22 -0.65
CA LYS A 49 -19.46 -25.77 0.19
C LYS A 49 -18.86 -26.64 1.30
N ASN A 50 -19.14 -26.29 2.54
CA ASN A 50 -18.72 -27.03 3.71
C ASN A 50 -19.78 -28.04 4.18
N LYS A 51 -19.38 -29.03 5.00
CA LYS A 51 -20.26 -30.09 5.52
C LYS A 51 -21.40 -29.59 6.42
N ASN A 52 -21.23 -28.44 7.07
CA ASN A 52 -22.14 -27.87 8.06
C ASN A 52 -23.15 -26.85 7.48
N ASN A 53 -23.51 -26.97 6.20
CA ASN A 53 -24.37 -26.01 5.49
C ASN A 53 -23.83 -24.56 5.49
N SER A 54 -22.51 -24.41 5.58
CA SER A 54 -21.84 -23.13 5.38
C SER A 54 -21.11 -23.09 4.05
N ILE A 55 -20.77 -21.87 3.61
CA ILE A 55 -19.98 -21.61 2.42
C ILE A 55 -18.77 -20.76 2.82
N THR A 56 -17.59 -21.19 2.42
CA THR A 56 -16.37 -20.38 2.45
C THR A 56 -16.22 -19.71 1.09
N LEU A 57 -16.03 -18.40 1.10
CA LEU A 57 -15.72 -17.59 -0.07
C LEU A 57 -14.26 -17.17 0.01
N THR A 58 -13.54 -17.21 -1.11
CA THR A 58 -12.13 -16.81 -1.20
C THR A 58 -11.81 -16.25 -2.59
N ASP A 59 -10.77 -15.41 -2.68
CA ASP A 59 -10.13 -14.97 -3.91
C ASP A 59 -8.97 -15.86 -4.36
N ASP A 60 -8.72 -16.97 -3.63
CA ASP A 60 -7.62 -17.90 -3.88
C ASP A 60 -6.23 -17.22 -3.90
N GLY A 61 -6.06 -16.15 -3.13
CA GLY A 61 -4.81 -15.40 -3.00
C GLY A 61 -4.49 -14.44 -4.16
N TRP A 62 -5.30 -14.41 -5.21
CA TRP A 62 -5.07 -13.60 -6.41
C TRP A 62 -4.80 -12.12 -6.10
N THR A 63 -5.61 -11.53 -5.22
CA THR A 63 -5.52 -10.09 -4.92
C THR A 63 -4.17 -9.70 -4.34
N LEU A 64 -3.66 -10.45 -3.37
CA LEU A 64 -2.38 -10.16 -2.72
C LEU A 64 -1.19 -10.51 -3.62
N ASP A 65 -1.26 -11.59 -4.39
CA ASP A 65 -0.21 -11.96 -5.34
C ASP A 65 -0.11 -10.93 -6.48
N ASN A 66 -1.25 -10.42 -6.96
CA ASN A 66 -1.28 -9.38 -7.98
C ASN A 66 -0.67 -8.06 -7.45
N LEU A 67 -1.04 -7.63 -6.25
CA LEU A 67 -0.42 -6.48 -5.58
C LEU A 67 1.09 -6.64 -5.43
N LYS A 68 1.54 -7.81 -4.97
CA LYS A 68 2.97 -8.14 -4.77
C LYS A 68 3.75 -8.09 -6.09
N SER A 69 3.19 -8.67 -7.15
CA SER A 69 3.78 -8.66 -8.51
C SER A 69 3.94 -7.23 -9.04
N ASN A 70 3.08 -6.32 -8.60
CA ASN A 70 3.12 -4.90 -8.94
C ASN A 70 3.86 -4.04 -7.90
N GLY A 71 4.69 -4.65 -7.05
CA GLY A 71 5.59 -3.97 -6.12
C GLY A 71 4.95 -3.52 -4.80
N VAL A 72 3.71 -3.92 -4.51
CA VAL A 72 3.02 -3.60 -3.25
C VAL A 72 3.04 -4.81 -2.32
N THR A 73 3.96 -4.82 -1.38
CA THR A 73 4.01 -5.84 -0.32
C THR A 73 3.42 -5.27 0.96
N ILE A 74 2.30 -5.85 1.42
CA ILE A 74 1.57 -5.37 2.62
C ILE A 74 2.41 -5.51 3.89
N SER A 75 3.16 -6.60 4.04
CA SER A 75 3.92 -6.90 5.26
C SER A 75 5.12 -5.98 5.50
N ARG A 76 5.60 -5.28 4.48
CA ARG A 76 6.80 -4.42 4.58
C ARG A 76 6.59 -3.08 5.29
N SER A 77 5.34 -2.64 5.51
CA SER A 77 5.04 -1.36 6.15
C SER A 77 3.94 -1.52 7.19
N LYS A 78 4.18 -1.05 8.42
CA LYS A 78 3.17 -1.01 9.50
C LYS A 78 1.91 -0.23 9.05
N ASN A 79 2.11 0.87 8.32
CA ASN A 79 1.01 1.70 7.84
C ASN A 79 0.18 0.99 6.76
N ARG A 80 0.82 0.33 5.79
CA ARG A 80 0.11 -0.50 4.80
C ARG A 80 -0.65 -1.63 5.46
N LYS A 81 -0.04 -2.34 6.40
CA LYS A 81 -0.70 -3.40 7.15
C LYS A 81 -1.92 -2.86 7.90
N ARG A 82 -1.82 -1.69 8.54
CA ARG A 82 -2.95 -1.04 9.21
C ARG A 82 -4.08 -0.68 8.23
N ILE A 83 -3.75 -0.06 7.09
CA ILE A 83 -4.74 0.28 6.05
C ILE A 83 -5.41 -0.99 5.52
N PHE A 84 -4.65 -2.01 5.19
CA PHE A 84 -5.13 -3.31 4.72
C PHE A 84 -6.09 -3.95 5.73
N THR A 85 -5.67 -4.08 6.98
CA THR A 85 -6.50 -4.65 8.05
C THR A 85 -7.80 -3.87 8.24
N ASN A 86 -7.74 -2.53 8.22
CA ASN A 86 -8.93 -1.69 8.34
C ASN A 86 -9.90 -1.89 7.17
N ARG A 87 -9.38 -2.03 5.94
CA ARG A 87 -10.22 -2.33 4.77
C ARG A 87 -10.92 -3.69 4.89
N LEU A 88 -10.20 -4.73 5.27
CA LEU A 88 -10.79 -6.06 5.47
C LEU A 88 -11.86 -6.05 6.57
N ASN A 89 -11.56 -5.43 7.70
CA ASN A 89 -12.50 -5.33 8.84
C ASN A 89 -13.80 -4.60 8.46
N ALA A 90 -13.72 -3.57 7.60
CA ALA A 90 -14.90 -2.83 7.13
C ALA A 90 -15.91 -3.73 6.39
N PHE A 91 -15.43 -4.80 5.74
CA PHE A 91 -16.26 -5.74 5.00
C PHE A 91 -16.47 -7.08 5.73
N GLY A 92 -15.88 -7.27 6.90
CA GLY A 92 -15.94 -8.55 7.63
C GLY A 92 -15.21 -9.68 6.90
N ILE A 93 -14.14 -9.36 6.20
CA ILE A 93 -13.26 -10.30 5.50
C ILE A 93 -11.99 -10.50 6.32
N THR A 94 -11.43 -11.69 6.29
CA THR A 94 -10.15 -12.01 6.92
C THR A 94 -9.11 -12.41 5.87
N GLU A 95 -7.86 -12.13 6.16
CA GLU A 95 -6.74 -12.69 5.39
C GLU A 95 -6.26 -13.95 6.12
N LYS A 96 -6.12 -15.03 5.36
CA LYS A 96 -5.58 -16.30 5.86
C LYS A 96 -4.73 -16.95 4.76
N ASP A 97 -3.47 -17.21 5.07
CA ASP A 97 -2.52 -17.86 4.16
C ASP A 97 -2.37 -17.16 2.79
N GLY A 98 -2.52 -15.83 2.77
CA GLY A 98 -2.47 -15.03 1.54
C GLY A 98 -3.81 -14.87 0.83
N GLU A 99 -4.87 -15.49 1.30
CA GLU A 99 -6.21 -15.44 0.70
C GLU A 99 -7.13 -14.47 1.45
N LEU A 100 -7.92 -13.69 0.72
CA LEU A 100 -9.04 -12.92 1.27
C LEU A 100 -10.25 -13.85 1.40
N THR A 101 -10.68 -14.15 2.63
CA THR A 101 -11.67 -15.20 2.85
C THR A 101 -12.71 -14.83 3.89
N THR A 102 -13.90 -15.45 3.78
CA THR A 102 -14.96 -15.41 4.78
C THR A 102 -15.79 -16.69 4.73
N THR A 103 -16.32 -17.12 5.89
CA THR A 103 -17.19 -18.29 5.97
C THR A 103 -18.52 -17.87 6.58
N VAL A 104 -19.63 -18.21 5.90
CA VAL A 104 -20.99 -17.84 6.31
C VAL A 104 -21.96 -19.01 6.14
N GLU A 105 -23.10 -18.96 6.82
CA GLU A 105 -24.21 -19.85 6.49
C GLU A 105 -24.71 -19.63 5.05
N TYR A 106 -25.20 -20.68 4.39
CA TYR A 106 -25.64 -20.64 3.00
C TYR A 106 -26.59 -19.47 2.69
N LYS A 107 -27.53 -19.16 3.58
CA LYS A 107 -28.51 -18.08 3.38
C LYS A 107 -27.88 -16.68 3.25
N TYR A 108 -26.66 -16.48 3.78
CA TYR A 108 -25.95 -15.20 3.73
C TYR A 108 -24.97 -15.11 2.55
N PHE A 109 -24.90 -16.13 1.70
CA PHE A 109 -24.01 -16.17 0.53
C PHE A 109 -24.08 -14.90 -0.32
N PRO A 110 -25.28 -14.37 -0.73
CA PRO A 110 -25.30 -13.19 -1.61
C PRO A 110 -24.66 -11.96 -0.99
N THR A 111 -24.90 -11.73 0.28
CA THR A 111 -24.31 -10.60 1.04
C THR A 111 -22.81 -10.78 1.24
N ALA A 112 -22.38 -11.98 1.63
CA ALA A 112 -20.97 -12.30 1.84
C ALA A 112 -20.15 -12.21 0.54
N LYS A 113 -20.70 -12.71 -0.57
CA LYS A 113 -20.10 -12.58 -1.90
C LYS A 113 -19.87 -11.12 -2.29
N ASN A 114 -20.86 -10.26 -2.08
CA ASN A 114 -20.72 -8.83 -2.37
C ASN A 114 -19.72 -8.13 -1.43
N ARG A 115 -19.65 -8.53 -0.15
CA ARG A 115 -18.64 -8.02 0.79
C ARG A 115 -17.21 -8.42 0.39
N LEU A 116 -17.03 -9.68 -0.03
CA LEU A 116 -15.73 -10.13 -0.54
C LEU A 116 -15.33 -9.35 -1.80
N LEU A 117 -16.24 -9.16 -2.76
CA LEU A 117 -15.99 -8.33 -3.94
C LEU A 117 -15.56 -6.91 -3.58
N GLN A 118 -16.26 -6.27 -2.64
CA GLN A 118 -15.90 -4.92 -2.18
C GLN A 118 -14.54 -4.90 -1.49
N ALA A 119 -14.20 -5.92 -0.72
CA ALA A 119 -12.89 -6.05 -0.09
C ALA A 119 -11.78 -6.21 -1.13
N ILE A 120 -11.99 -7.08 -2.15
CA ILE A 120 -11.05 -7.26 -3.28
C ILE A 120 -10.80 -5.92 -3.98
N LEU A 121 -11.86 -5.20 -4.37
CA LEU A 121 -11.74 -3.89 -5.01
C LEU A 121 -10.98 -2.88 -4.12
N ALA A 122 -11.37 -2.80 -2.84
CA ALA A 122 -10.73 -1.90 -1.89
C ALA A 122 -9.25 -2.23 -1.63
N VAL A 123 -8.87 -3.51 -1.66
CA VAL A 123 -7.47 -3.94 -1.53
C VAL A 123 -6.72 -3.69 -2.83
N ASN A 124 -7.30 -3.97 -3.99
CA ASN A 124 -6.71 -3.65 -5.29
C ASN A 124 -6.40 -2.16 -5.45
N ASP A 125 -7.26 -1.27 -4.93
CA ASP A 125 -7.00 0.18 -4.91
C ASP A 125 -5.73 0.57 -4.14
N MET A 126 -5.22 -0.31 -3.26
CA MET A 126 -3.93 -0.09 -2.62
C MET A 126 -2.75 -0.07 -3.61
N PHE A 127 -2.95 -0.53 -4.86
CA PHE A 127 -2.01 -0.31 -5.95
C PHE A 127 -1.74 1.19 -6.21
N MET A 128 -2.73 2.05 -6.02
CA MET A 128 -2.54 3.50 -6.13
C MET A 128 -1.53 4.04 -5.12
N LEU A 129 -1.34 3.34 -3.98
CA LEU A 129 -0.27 3.61 -3.03
C LEU A 129 1.12 3.21 -3.59
N SER A 130 1.17 2.49 -4.72
CA SER A 130 2.43 2.05 -5.35
C SER A 130 3.08 3.11 -6.23
N LYS A 131 2.34 3.97 -6.91
CA LYS A 131 2.86 4.95 -7.87
C LYS A 131 3.71 6.08 -7.26
N ASN A 132 3.60 6.30 -5.95
CA ASN A 132 4.54 7.15 -5.20
C ASN A 132 5.61 6.32 -4.44
N THR A 133 5.75 5.05 -4.74
CA THR A 133 6.09 4.00 -3.78
C THR A 133 7.58 3.80 -3.59
N THR A 134 8.44 4.05 -4.59
CA THR A 134 9.88 3.87 -4.34
C THR A 134 10.40 4.95 -3.37
N LYS A 135 9.86 6.16 -3.46
CA LYS A 135 10.16 7.23 -2.51
C LYS A 135 9.50 6.97 -1.17
N SER A 136 8.24 6.57 -1.16
CA SER A 136 7.46 6.29 0.05
C SER A 136 7.96 5.07 0.82
N LEU A 137 8.37 3.99 0.15
CA LEU A 137 8.89 2.78 0.82
C LEU A 137 10.19 3.06 1.56
N PHE A 138 11.14 3.66 0.89
CA PHE A 138 12.43 3.97 1.51
C PHE A 138 12.30 5.01 2.63
N PHE A 139 11.41 5.98 2.46
CA PHE A 139 11.02 6.90 3.53
C PHE A 139 10.47 6.14 4.74
N GLU A 140 9.49 5.24 4.56
CA GLU A 140 8.90 4.44 5.63
C GLU A 140 9.93 3.50 6.30
N ASP A 141 10.85 2.91 5.53
CA ASP A 141 11.92 2.06 6.05
C ASP A 141 12.89 2.86 6.95
N VAL A 142 13.24 4.09 6.55
CA VAL A 142 14.06 5.00 7.37
C VAL A 142 13.32 5.41 8.64
N GLY A 143 12.02 5.74 8.55
CA GLY A 143 11.20 6.05 9.72
C GLY A 143 11.14 4.89 10.73
N SER A 144 10.94 3.67 10.23
CA SER A 144 10.95 2.46 11.05
C SER A 144 12.30 2.23 11.72
N PHE A 145 13.39 2.42 10.99
CA PHE A 145 14.74 2.33 11.55
C PHE A 145 14.97 3.35 12.67
N LEU A 146 14.55 4.61 12.49
CA LEU A 146 14.68 5.64 13.52
C LEU A 146 13.87 5.28 14.76
N GLU A 147 12.63 4.80 14.60
CA GLU A 147 11.76 4.39 15.71
C GLU A 147 12.33 3.18 16.46
N GLU A 148 12.81 2.15 15.77
CA GLU A 148 13.39 0.94 16.37
C GLU A 148 14.67 1.25 17.17
N ASN A 149 15.42 2.26 16.75
CA ASN A 149 16.60 2.73 17.46
C ASN A 149 16.30 3.84 18.49
N HIS A 150 15.02 4.07 18.82
CA HIS A 150 14.57 5.07 19.80
C HIS A 150 15.00 6.50 19.45
N ILE A 151 15.20 6.81 18.17
CA ILE A 151 15.53 8.14 17.67
C ILE A 151 14.22 8.88 17.36
N ARG A 152 13.90 9.89 18.15
CA ARG A 152 12.72 10.71 17.95
C ARG A 152 12.94 11.65 16.77
N ALA A 153 12.25 11.44 15.68
CA ALA A 153 12.25 12.29 14.49
C ALA A 153 10.87 12.86 14.19
N THR A 154 10.83 14.03 13.58
CA THR A 154 9.61 14.63 13.02
C THR A 154 9.66 14.44 11.51
N GLU A 155 8.54 14.03 10.91
CA GLU A 155 8.40 13.76 9.48
C GLU A 155 7.93 14.98 8.70
N ASP A 156 8.20 15.00 7.38
CA ASP A 156 7.68 15.99 6.41
C ASP A 156 7.91 17.46 6.81
N ILE A 157 9.16 17.85 7.00
CA ILE A 157 9.51 19.20 7.43
C ILE A 157 9.71 20.12 6.24
N SER A 158 9.04 21.27 6.28
CA SER A 158 9.18 22.33 5.31
C SER A 158 9.93 23.54 5.90
N ILE A 159 11.02 23.96 5.26
CA ILE A 159 11.88 25.06 5.75
C ILE A 159 12.11 26.07 4.62
N PRO A 160 11.92 27.37 4.88
CA PRO A 160 12.28 28.40 3.91
C PRO A 160 13.80 28.46 3.74
N GLY A 161 14.29 28.54 2.51
CA GLY A 161 15.68 28.75 2.17
C GLY A 161 16.04 30.22 1.97
N THR A 162 17.30 30.51 1.63
CA THR A 162 17.82 31.85 1.37
C THR A 162 17.10 32.55 0.22
N SER A 163 16.61 31.79 -0.76
CA SER A 163 15.84 32.31 -1.90
C SER A 163 14.38 32.67 -1.56
N GLY A 164 13.90 32.41 -0.33
CA GLY A 164 12.51 32.54 0.06
C GLY A 164 11.63 31.37 -0.40
N ILE A 165 12.17 30.41 -1.16
CA ILE A 165 11.49 29.18 -1.55
C ILE A 165 11.54 28.19 -0.38
N THR A 166 10.46 27.44 -0.18
CA THR A 166 10.39 26.42 0.85
C THR A 166 10.97 25.10 0.34
N PHE A 167 11.84 24.49 1.13
CA PHE A 167 12.48 23.20 0.86
C PHE A 167 11.99 22.16 1.85
N ASN A 168 11.75 20.94 1.37
CA ASN A 168 11.19 19.86 2.18
C ASN A 168 12.31 18.89 2.57
N PHE A 169 12.29 18.47 3.84
CA PHE A 169 13.14 17.41 4.39
C PHE A 169 12.25 16.29 4.92
N ASP A 170 12.69 15.06 4.71
CA ASP A 170 11.89 13.87 5.05
C ASP A 170 11.83 13.66 6.57
N TYR A 171 12.96 13.89 7.28
CA TYR A 171 13.02 13.79 8.75
C TYR A 171 13.83 14.92 9.36
N LEU A 172 13.43 15.30 10.58
CA LEU A 172 14.17 16.21 11.45
C LEU A 172 14.35 15.56 12.82
N ILE A 173 15.60 15.48 13.26
CA ILE A 173 15.96 15.12 14.64
C ILE A 173 16.35 16.40 15.34
N SER A 174 15.55 16.80 16.34
CA SER A 174 15.77 18.06 17.07
C SER A 174 17.10 18.05 17.81
N GLY A 175 17.87 19.12 17.64
CA GLY A 175 19.06 19.37 18.44
C GLY A 175 18.71 19.77 19.88
N TYR A 176 19.69 19.66 20.77
CA TYR A 176 19.59 20.13 22.16
C TYR A 176 20.94 20.57 22.66
N LYS A 177 21.01 21.82 23.17
CA LYS A 177 22.27 22.46 23.64
C LYS A 177 23.34 22.45 22.52
N ASP A 178 24.47 21.78 22.76
CA ASP A 178 25.59 21.68 21.81
C ASP A 178 25.38 20.62 20.71
N ILE A 179 24.27 19.86 20.77
CA ILE A 179 23.94 18.87 19.77
C ILE A 179 23.16 19.56 18.62
N PRO A 180 23.66 19.55 17.37
CA PRO A 180 23.01 20.20 16.26
C PRO A 180 21.69 19.53 15.89
N THR A 181 20.78 20.31 15.31
CA THR A 181 19.60 19.76 14.63
C THR A 181 20.02 19.02 13.39
N ARG A 182 19.46 17.84 13.14
CA ARG A 182 19.78 17.00 11.99
C ARG A 182 18.61 16.94 11.04
N PHE A 183 18.86 17.29 9.80
CA PHE A 183 17.91 17.19 8.70
C PHE A 183 18.27 16.01 7.82
N ILE A 184 17.29 15.19 7.46
CA ILE A 184 17.49 13.99 6.65
C ILE A 184 16.65 14.10 5.38
N LYS A 185 17.29 13.84 4.24
CA LYS A 185 16.64 13.55 2.97
C LYS A 185 16.84 12.10 2.59
N THR A 186 15.81 11.47 2.04
CA THR A 186 15.88 10.11 1.54
C THR A 186 15.91 10.12 0.01
N LEU A 187 16.87 9.43 -0.59
CA LEU A 187 16.95 9.23 -2.03
C LEU A 187 16.70 7.77 -2.37
N SER A 188 15.49 7.48 -2.79
CA SER A 188 15.05 6.13 -3.18
C SER A 188 15.68 5.64 -4.49
N ASN A 189 16.19 6.53 -5.34
CA ASN A 189 16.90 6.19 -6.57
C ASN A 189 18.21 6.97 -6.66
N PRO A 190 19.30 6.49 -6.03
CA PRO A 190 20.58 7.18 -5.96
C PRO A 190 21.27 7.31 -7.34
N ASN A 191 20.94 6.46 -8.30
CA ASN A 191 21.50 6.51 -9.65
C ASN A 191 20.91 7.64 -10.52
N ASN A 192 19.85 8.31 -10.06
CA ASN A 192 19.27 9.45 -10.77
C ASN A 192 19.94 10.76 -10.33
N SER A 193 20.87 11.27 -11.15
CA SER A 193 21.62 12.50 -10.88
C SER A 193 20.72 13.75 -10.66
N LEU A 194 19.49 13.76 -11.20
CA LEU A 194 18.56 14.87 -11.01
C LEU A 194 18.09 14.96 -9.56
N PHE A 195 17.78 13.82 -8.92
CA PHE A 195 17.36 13.79 -7.51
C PHE A 195 18.53 14.15 -6.58
N ALA A 196 19.75 13.68 -6.88
CA ALA A 196 20.91 14.05 -6.12
C ALA A 196 21.20 15.56 -6.20
N LYS A 197 21.11 16.16 -7.40
CA LYS A 197 21.25 17.61 -7.58
C LYS A 197 20.16 18.40 -6.86
N ALA A 198 18.92 17.95 -6.91
CA ALA A 198 17.81 18.58 -6.19
C ALA A 198 18.05 18.56 -4.68
N ALA A 199 18.42 17.40 -4.10
CA ALA A 199 18.74 17.28 -2.69
C ALA A 199 19.89 18.19 -2.27
N LEU A 200 20.96 18.27 -3.08
CA LEU A 200 22.09 19.17 -2.83
C LEU A 200 21.64 20.64 -2.85
N THR A 201 20.83 21.05 -3.81
CA THR A 201 20.29 22.42 -3.89
C THR A 201 19.49 22.76 -2.64
N ASP A 202 18.61 21.86 -2.20
CA ASP A 202 17.77 22.05 -1.00
C ASP A 202 18.64 22.23 0.25
N ILE A 203 19.69 21.42 0.38
CA ILE A 203 20.64 21.50 1.50
C ILE A 203 21.41 22.82 1.48
N LEU A 204 21.98 23.21 0.33
CA LEU A 204 22.76 24.45 0.21
C LEU A 204 21.91 25.68 0.54
N GLN A 205 20.70 25.74 0.03
CA GLN A 205 19.77 26.86 0.28
C GLN A 205 19.27 26.95 1.73
N THR A 206 19.27 25.83 2.46
CA THR A 206 18.80 25.78 3.85
C THR A 206 19.95 25.94 4.86
N ARG A 207 21.15 25.43 4.53
CA ARG A 207 22.33 25.41 5.41
C ARG A 207 22.72 26.82 5.87
N GLU A 208 22.66 27.81 4.98
CA GLU A 208 23.03 29.20 5.30
C GLU A 208 22.13 29.84 6.37
N ILE A 209 20.87 29.40 6.47
CA ILE A 209 19.90 29.93 7.45
C ILE A 209 19.92 29.09 8.75
N ARG A 210 20.45 27.88 8.71
CA ARG A 210 20.46 26.93 9.83
C ARG A 210 21.88 26.56 10.23
N GLU A 211 22.64 27.56 10.73
CA GLU A 211 24.06 27.43 11.07
C GLU A 211 24.36 26.29 12.06
N ASN A 212 23.48 26.04 13.05
CA ASN A 212 23.66 24.94 14.01
C ASN A 212 22.87 23.69 13.58
N SER A 213 23.10 23.23 12.33
CA SER A 213 22.41 22.07 11.78
C SER A 213 23.34 21.20 10.96
N THR A 214 23.06 19.91 10.95
CA THR A 214 23.75 18.91 10.12
C THR A 214 22.75 18.31 9.14
N PHE A 215 23.18 18.06 7.92
CA PHE A 215 22.35 17.55 6.85
C PHE A 215 22.83 16.17 6.43
N TYR A 216 21.90 15.22 6.35
CA TYR A 216 22.14 13.83 5.93
C TYR A 216 21.33 13.49 4.70
N VAL A 217 21.92 12.70 3.81
CA VAL A 217 21.23 12.12 2.67
C VAL A 217 21.33 10.61 2.81
N PHE A 218 20.19 9.97 3.00
CA PHE A 218 20.11 8.51 3.05
C PHE A 218 19.83 7.99 1.64
N LEU A 219 20.67 7.07 1.19
CA LEU A 219 20.59 6.49 -0.14
C LEU A 219 20.00 5.08 -0.06
N ASN A 220 19.02 4.78 -0.91
CA ASN A 220 18.54 3.42 -1.07
C ASN A 220 19.51 2.65 -1.98
N ASP A 221 20.48 1.95 -1.38
CA ASP A 221 21.49 1.14 -2.08
C ASP A 221 21.07 -0.34 -2.15
N ILE A 222 19.80 -0.61 -2.42
CA ILE A 222 19.36 -1.97 -2.70
C ILE A 222 19.85 -2.34 -4.09
N SER A 223 21.12 -2.77 -4.18
CA SER A 223 21.57 -3.59 -5.28
C SER A 223 20.89 -4.96 -5.15
N SER A 224 20.48 -5.54 -6.26
CA SER A 224 19.68 -6.76 -6.40
C SER A 224 20.28 -8.07 -5.83
N ASN A 225 21.14 -7.98 -4.84
CA ASN A 225 21.71 -9.11 -4.10
C ASN A 225 21.71 -8.75 -2.61
N ASP A 226 20.95 -9.53 -1.85
CA ASP A 226 20.86 -9.55 -0.39
C ASP A 226 22.20 -9.22 0.31
N LYS A 227 22.39 -7.96 0.69
CA LYS A 227 23.43 -7.58 1.65
C LYS A 227 22.95 -6.41 2.48
N GLU A 228 23.21 -6.51 3.77
CA GLU A 228 22.97 -5.56 4.84
C GLU A 228 23.23 -4.10 4.41
N VAL A 229 22.31 -3.21 4.78
CA VAL A 229 22.47 -1.76 4.63
C VAL A 229 23.68 -1.31 5.43
N GLN A 230 24.80 -1.08 4.80
CA GLN A 230 25.93 -0.37 5.40
C GLN A 230 25.66 1.12 5.31
N ILE A 231 25.32 1.75 6.43
CA ILE A 231 25.35 3.20 6.55
C ILE A 231 26.81 3.61 6.56
N LYS A 232 27.28 4.23 5.48
CA LYS A 232 28.59 4.89 5.51
C LYS A 232 28.41 6.29 6.09
N PRO A 233 28.99 6.58 7.25
CA PRO A 233 29.17 7.95 7.69
C PRO A 233 30.34 8.50 6.88
N GLU A 234 30.16 9.62 6.22
CA GLU A 234 31.18 10.59 5.84
C GLU A 234 30.79 11.32 4.55
N ILE A 235 30.37 12.54 4.72
CA ILE A 235 30.72 13.62 3.83
C ILE A 235 31.17 14.75 4.78
N GLU A 236 32.49 14.90 4.94
CA GLU A 236 33.09 16.11 5.51
C GLU A 236 32.83 17.35 4.65
#